data_176be21b05b0f0454c45c2b509a4b536
#
_entry.id   176be21b05b0f0454c45c2b509a4b536
#
_cell.length_a   1.000
_cell.length_b   1.000
_cell.length_c   1.000
_cell.angle_alpha   90.00
_cell.angle_beta   90.00
_cell.angle_gamma   90.00
#
_symmetry.space_group_name_H-M   'P 1'
#
loop_
_entity.id
_entity.type
_entity.pdbx_description
1 polymer ?
#
loop_
_entity_poly.entity_id
_entity_poly.type
_entity_poly.pdbx_seq_one_letter_code
_entity_poly.pdbx_strand_id
1 'polypeptide(L)'
;MRRRGLVHWMVERYRVSARRGCHLSQFSRAAWYRPSRAKDQTALRQRIKEIAASRPRFGYSRIHVMLRREGWRVNRKRVHRLYRLDGLQLRMRVRRRKHQCLHRGPAPKASRRHERLSMDFVHDPLFDGRRLRVLTVIDQWSRESVIVEPRFSYSGQAVAELLEHWVSVNGSPVSITVDHGTEFTSKALEAWAWERGVKLDFIRPGKPMENGHIESFNGRLRDECLNVNQFLSLADTKQKIEAWRRDYNNHRPHSSLGHLTPEEYVARNDNRATLNAENFQH
;
A
#
# COMPACT_ATOMS: atom_id res chain seq x y z
N MET A 1 13.27 0.24 33.83
CA MET A 1 13.70 1.65 34.02
C MET A 1 15.19 1.77 33.70
N ARG A 2 15.66 2.80 32.96
CA ARG A 2 17.11 2.97 32.75
C ARG A 2 17.75 3.42 34.06
N ARG A 3 18.97 2.93 34.43
CA ARG A 3 19.65 3.23 35.71
C ARG A 3 19.67 4.73 36.03
N ARG A 4 19.86 5.59 35.03
CA ARG A 4 19.81 7.06 35.20
C ARG A 4 18.42 7.56 35.64
N GLY A 5 17.34 7.01 35.10
CA GLY A 5 15.98 7.34 35.54
C GLY A 5 15.68 6.86 36.95
N LEU A 6 16.26 5.73 37.35
CA LEU A 6 16.15 5.23 38.72
C LEU A 6 16.83 6.16 39.71
N VAL A 7 18.06 6.65 39.42
CA VAL A 7 18.74 7.63 40.24
C VAL A 7 17.93 8.92 40.36
N HIS A 8 17.40 9.43 39.26
CA HIS A 8 16.56 10.63 39.24
C HIS A 8 15.33 10.47 40.14
N TRP A 9 14.60 9.37 39.96
CA TRP A 9 13.46 9.03 40.82
C TRP A 9 13.82 8.94 42.31
N MET A 10 14.96 8.33 42.68
CA MET A 10 15.40 8.24 44.06
C MET A 10 15.74 9.61 44.63
N VAL A 11 16.40 10.48 43.88
CA VAL A 11 16.74 11.86 44.29
C VAL A 11 15.47 12.68 44.52
N GLU A 12 14.51 12.62 43.59
CA GLU A 12 13.27 13.40 43.68
C GLU A 12 12.32 12.88 44.78
N ARG A 13 12.10 11.55 44.81
CA ARG A 13 11.10 10.96 45.68
C ARG A 13 11.56 10.82 47.12
N TYR A 14 12.83 10.46 47.36
CA TYR A 14 13.39 10.17 48.69
C TYR A 14 14.40 11.17 49.15
N ARG A 15 14.63 12.23 48.39
CA ARG A 15 15.61 13.29 48.71
C ARG A 15 17.01 12.77 49.05
N VAL A 16 17.39 11.60 48.55
CA VAL A 16 18.74 11.06 48.71
C VAL A 16 19.72 11.81 47.83
N SER A 17 20.98 11.97 48.28
CA SER A 17 22.01 12.63 47.47
C SER A 17 22.25 11.83 46.16
N ALA A 18 22.59 12.53 45.06
CA ALA A 18 22.96 11.90 43.80
C ALA A 18 24.10 10.88 43.95
N ARG A 19 25.05 11.13 44.88
CA ARG A 19 26.11 10.16 45.22
C ARG A 19 25.54 8.85 45.74
N ARG A 20 24.60 8.91 46.69
CA ARG A 20 23.94 7.73 47.28
C ARG A 20 23.04 7.02 46.27
N GLY A 21 22.27 7.76 45.48
CA GLY A 21 21.43 7.21 44.39
C GLY A 21 22.27 6.47 43.34
N CYS A 22 23.40 7.03 42.93
CA CYS A 22 24.33 6.39 42.01
C CYS A 22 24.92 5.09 42.59
N HIS A 23 25.32 5.13 43.88
CA HIS A 23 25.86 3.96 44.56
C HIS A 23 24.83 2.81 44.62
N LEU A 24 23.60 3.11 45.10
CA LEU A 24 22.51 2.13 45.22
C LEU A 24 22.10 1.51 43.89
N SER A 25 22.11 2.31 42.81
CA SER A 25 21.75 1.85 41.47
C SER A 25 22.91 1.25 40.67
N GLN A 26 24.12 1.18 41.28
CA GLN A 26 25.37 0.80 40.61
C GLN A 26 25.57 1.58 39.30
N PHE A 27 25.30 2.90 39.33
CA PHE A 27 25.44 3.81 38.20
C PHE A 27 26.60 4.79 38.43
N SER A 28 27.46 4.94 37.43
CA SER A 28 28.62 5.80 37.52
C SER A 28 28.23 7.28 37.76
N ARG A 29 28.81 7.95 38.76
CA ARG A 29 28.62 9.39 39.01
C ARG A 29 29.05 10.22 37.80
N ALA A 30 30.16 9.89 37.15
CA ALA A 30 30.61 10.57 35.94
C ALA A 30 29.56 10.44 34.82
N ALA A 31 28.91 9.29 34.67
CA ALA A 31 27.82 9.09 33.73
C ALA A 31 26.55 9.86 34.15
N TRP A 32 26.29 10.03 35.45
CA TRP A 32 25.16 10.81 35.94
C TRP A 32 25.27 12.29 35.53
N TYR A 33 26.44 12.92 35.77
CA TYR A 33 26.68 14.34 35.48
C TYR A 33 27.01 14.61 34.00
N ARG A 34 27.28 13.56 33.19
CA ARG A 34 27.60 13.76 31.77
C ARG A 34 26.38 14.32 31.05
N PRO A 35 26.46 15.51 30.41
CA PRO A 35 25.36 16.02 29.62
C PRO A 35 25.01 15.09 28.46
N SER A 36 23.74 15.00 28.11
CA SER A 36 23.32 14.25 26.97
C SER A 36 23.83 14.91 25.68
N ARG A 37 24.62 14.17 24.90
CA ARG A 37 25.04 14.60 23.55
C ARG A 37 24.03 14.17 22.48
N ALA A 38 22.88 13.63 22.88
CA ALA A 38 21.83 13.24 21.95
C ALA A 38 21.27 14.50 21.27
N LYS A 39 21.34 14.51 19.93
CA LYS A 39 20.70 15.58 19.14
C LYS A 39 19.20 15.57 19.41
N ASP A 40 18.60 16.75 19.45
CA ASP A 40 17.15 16.87 19.54
C ASP A 40 16.48 16.14 18.38
N GLN A 41 15.44 15.39 18.69
CA GLN A 41 14.68 14.56 17.75
C GLN A 41 13.18 14.91 17.78
N THR A 42 12.82 15.99 18.47
CA THR A 42 11.42 16.36 18.69
C THR A 42 10.71 16.60 17.37
N ALA A 43 11.28 17.42 16.48
CA ALA A 43 10.70 17.70 15.16
C ALA A 43 10.55 16.42 14.30
N LEU A 44 11.58 15.57 14.27
CA LEU A 44 11.52 14.30 13.54
C LEU A 44 10.46 13.36 14.13
N ARG A 45 10.36 13.25 15.45
CA ARG A 45 9.36 12.42 16.12
C ARG A 45 7.95 12.92 15.83
N GLN A 46 7.75 14.24 15.91
CA GLN A 46 6.47 14.85 15.59
C GLN A 46 6.07 14.55 14.14
N ARG A 47 6.99 14.70 13.17
CA ARG A 47 6.70 14.39 11.77
C ARG A 47 6.38 12.91 11.54
N ILE A 48 7.09 11.99 12.21
CA ILE A 48 6.78 10.55 12.17
C ILE A 48 5.34 10.28 12.66
N LYS A 49 4.90 10.93 13.74
CA LYS A 49 3.54 10.79 14.28
C LYS A 49 2.48 11.33 13.31
N GLU A 50 2.71 12.48 12.71
CA GLU A 50 1.82 13.10 11.73
C GLU A 50 1.61 12.18 10.52
N ILE A 51 2.71 11.66 9.94
CA ILE A 51 2.61 10.70 8.83
C ILE A 51 1.88 9.42 9.27
N ALA A 52 2.17 8.91 10.48
CA ALA A 52 1.49 7.71 10.98
C ALA A 52 -0.01 7.95 11.24
N ALA A 53 -0.40 9.15 11.67
CA ALA A 53 -1.80 9.53 11.90
C ALA A 53 -2.57 9.69 10.58
N SER A 54 -1.97 10.37 9.59
CA SER A 54 -2.58 10.53 8.26
C SER A 54 -2.59 9.24 7.44
N ARG A 55 -1.71 8.29 7.77
CA ARG A 55 -1.51 7.02 7.05
C ARG A 55 -1.45 5.83 8.02
N PRO A 56 -2.57 5.45 8.66
CA PRO A 56 -2.58 4.47 9.77
C PRO A 56 -2.00 3.09 9.43
N ARG A 57 -1.96 2.73 8.14
CA ARG A 57 -1.40 1.45 7.65
C ARG A 57 0.03 1.56 7.11
N PHE A 58 0.69 2.71 7.29
CA PHE A 58 2.09 2.85 6.92
C PHE A 58 3.01 2.39 8.05
N GLY A 59 3.78 1.34 7.80
CA GLY A 59 4.87 0.93 8.69
C GLY A 59 6.09 1.84 8.52
N TYR A 60 7.02 1.74 9.46
CA TYR A 60 8.25 2.57 9.52
C TYR A 60 9.02 2.67 8.19
N SER A 61 8.97 1.63 7.33
CA SER A 61 9.69 1.63 6.06
C SER A 61 9.09 2.64 5.08
N ARG A 62 7.75 2.70 4.95
CA ARG A 62 7.07 3.70 4.13
C ARG A 62 7.19 5.10 4.71
N ILE A 63 7.06 5.24 6.03
CA ILE A 63 7.28 6.51 6.73
C ILE A 63 8.70 7.04 6.46
N HIS A 64 9.71 6.17 6.47
CA HIS A 64 11.06 6.56 6.09
C HIS A 64 11.15 7.08 4.65
N VAL A 65 10.46 6.42 3.70
CA VAL A 65 10.41 6.89 2.30
C VAL A 65 9.76 8.27 2.19
N MET A 66 8.62 8.48 2.88
CA MET A 66 7.95 9.79 2.93
C MET A 66 8.87 10.88 3.49
N LEU A 67 9.50 10.63 4.63
CA LEU A 67 10.47 11.55 5.22
C LEU A 67 11.62 11.88 4.25
N ARG A 68 12.12 10.89 3.51
CA ARG A 68 13.18 11.13 2.52
C ARG A 68 12.70 12.01 1.36
N ARG A 69 11.45 11.87 0.91
CA ARG A 69 10.83 12.73 -0.11
C ARG A 69 10.64 14.17 0.40
N GLU A 70 10.37 14.33 1.68
CA GLU A 70 10.29 15.64 2.35
C GLU A 70 11.68 16.27 2.63
N GLY A 71 12.77 15.64 2.19
CA GLY A 71 14.15 16.16 2.36
C GLY A 71 14.84 15.76 3.68
N TRP A 72 14.19 14.99 4.56
CA TRP A 72 14.83 14.54 5.80
C TRP A 72 15.99 13.59 5.53
N ARG A 73 17.20 13.98 5.92
CA ARG A 73 18.40 13.12 5.86
C ARG A 73 18.46 12.21 7.10
N VAL A 74 17.66 11.15 7.11
CA VAL A 74 17.51 10.23 8.24
C VAL A 74 17.72 8.78 7.81
N ASN A 75 18.38 7.99 8.69
CA ASN A 75 18.58 6.56 8.46
C ASN A 75 17.33 5.77 8.85
N ARG A 76 16.98 4.75 8.05
CA ARG A 76 15.83 3.86 8.29
C ARG A 76 15.84 3.23 9.70
N LYS A 77 17.02 2.81 10.21
CA LYS A 77 17.18 2.27 11.58
C LYS A 77 16.77 3.29 12.65
N ARG A 78 17.08 4.59 12.42
CA ARG A 78 16.68 5.66 13.34
C ARG A 78 15.17 5.88 13.34
N VAL A 79 14.55 5.92 12.16
CA VAL A 79 13.08 6.02 12.03
C VAL A 79 12.39 4.82 12.70
N HIS A 80 12.86 3.59 12.46
CA HIS A 80 12.32 2.39 13.10
C HIS A 80 12.38 2.46 14.63
N ARG A 81 13.52 2.92 15.19
CA ARG A 81 13.68 3.08 16.65
C ARG A 81 12.68 4.08 17.22
N LEU A 82 12.53 5.26 16.60
CA LEU A 82 11.60 6.30 17.04
C LEU A 82 10.14 5.84 16.92
N TYR A 83 9.79 5.25 15.77
CA TYR A 83 8.48 4.65 15.52
C TYR A 83 8.08 3.63 16.60
N ARG A 84 9.04 2.79 17.06
CA ARG A 84 8.81 1.86 18.18
C ARG A 84 8.69 2.56 19.52
N LEU A 85 9.50 3.57 19.78
CA LEU A 85 9.47 4.34 21.05
C LEU A 85 8.14 5.08 21.22
N ASP A 86 7.53 5.52 20.12
CA ASP A 86 6.24 6.24 20.14
C ASP A 86 5.02 5.28 20.04
N GLY A 87 5.24 3.96 20.12
CA GLY A 87 4.16 2.96 20.15
C GLY A 87 3.36 2.82 18.84
N LEU A 88 3.89 3.33 17.71
CA LEU A 88 3.20 3.38 16.42
C LEU A 88 3.19 2.04 15.65
N GLN A 89 3.60 0.95 16.29
CA GLN A 89 3.75 -0.34 15.64
C GLN A 89 2.41 -0.89 15.18
N LEU A 90 2.34 -1.26 13.90
CA LEU A 90 1.18 -1.98 13.38
C LEU A 90 1.11 -3.38 14.01
N ARG A 91 -0.02 -3.70 14.60
CA ARG A 91 -0.30 -5.08 15.06
C ARG A 91 -0.56 -5.95 13.84
N MET A 92 0.45 -6.68 13.39
CA MET A 92 0.31 -7.61 12.28
C MET A 92 0.05 -9.02 12.83
N ARG A 93 -1.07 -9.62 12.43
CA ARG A 93 -1.31 -11.04 12.66
C ARG A 93 -0.52 -11.83 11.61
N VAL A 94 0.67 -12.29 11.96
CA VAL A 94 1.49 -13.13 11.07
C VAL A 94 0.85 -14.51 11.00
N ARG A 95 0.14 -14.79 9.90
CA ARG A 95 -0.25 -16.17 9.58
C ARG A 95 0.98 -16.90 9.07
N ARG A 96 1.35 -18.04 9.67
CA ARG A 96 2.36 -18.93 9.09
C ARG A 96 1.89 -19.36 7.70
N ARG A 97 2.65 -18.99 6.67
CA ARG A 97 2.39 -19.45 5.30
C ARG A 97 2.66 -20.96 5.27
N LYS A 98 1.66 -21.74 4.90
CA LYS A 98 1.89 -23.14 4.52
C LYS A 98 2.68 -23.12 3.21
N HIS A 99 3.78 -23.88 3.17
CA HIS A 99 4.56 -24.06 1.95
C HIS A 99 3.67 -24.85 0.96
N GLN A 100 3.27 -24.23 -0.11
CA GLN A 100 2.56 -24.90 -1.21
C GLN A 100 3.55 -25.07 -2.35
N CYS A 101 3.82 -26.31 -2.73
CA CYS A 101 4.57 -26.63 -3.94
C CYS A 101 3.75 -26.21 -5.16
N LEU A 102 4.24 -25.23 -5.90
CA LEU A 102 3.68 -24.81 -7.18
C LEU A 102 4.32 -25.66 -8.29
N HIS A 103 3.56 -26.56 -8.88
CA HIS A 103 4.00 -27.41 -10.00
C HIS A 103 3.87 -26.73 -11.39
N ARG A 104 3.74 -25.42 -11.44
CA ARG A 104 3.63 -24.66 -12.70
C ARG A 104 4.81 -23.70 -12.84
N GLY A 105 5.27 -23.56 -14.09
CA GLY A 105 6.22 -22.53 -14.45
C GLY A 105 5.72 -21.11 -14.07
N PRO A 106 6.60 -20.10 -14.04
CA PRO A 106 6.21 -18.77 -13.66
C PRO A 106 5.11 -18.25 -14.59
N ALA A 107 4.05 -17.64 -14.01
CA ALA A 107 3.04 -16.95 -14.81
C ALA A 107 3.71 -15.90 -15.70
N PRO A 108 3.23 -15.70 -16.94
CA PRO A 108 3.77 -14.69 -17.83
C PRO A 108 3.76 -13.33 -17.14
N LYS A 109 4.91 -12.67 -17.05
CA LYS A 109 5.02 -11.34 -16.45
C LYS A 109 4.70 -10.29 -17.49
N ALA A 110 3.90 -9.28 -17.11
CA ALA A 110 3.71 -8.11 -17.93
C ALA A 110 5.05 -7.38 -18.12
N SER A 111 5.35 -6.98 -19.36
CA SER A 111 6.59 -6.32 -19.76
C SER A 111 6.42 -4.80 -19.92
N ARG A 112 5.19 -4.32 -20.14
CA ARG A 112 4.85 -2.91 -20.37
C ARG A 112 3.53 -2.54 -19.69
N ARG A 113 3.29 -1.24 -19.60
CA ARG A 113 2.06 -0.68 -19.07
C ARG A 113 0.85 -1.17 -19.87
N HIS A 114 -0.23 -1.49 -19.16
CA HIS A 114 -1.53 -1.93 -19.71
C HIS A 114 -1.50 -3.21 -20.55
N GLU A 115 -0.38 -3.95 -20.55
CA GLU A 115 -0.29 -5.23 -21.25
C GLU A 115 -1.17 -6.30 -20.61
N ARG A 116 -1.11 -6.39 -19.27
CA ARG A 116 -1.88 -7.38 -18.50
C ARG A 116 -2.54 -6.72 -17.31
N LEU A 117 -3.84 -6.85 -17.22
CA LEU A 117 -4.64 -6.36 -16.11
C LEU A 117 -5.07 -7.50 -15.18
N SER A 118 -5.44 -7.16 -13.97
CA SER A 118 -6.16 -8.05 -13.03
C SER A 118 -7.44 -7.36 -12.58
N MET A 119 -8.53 -8.09 -12.51
CA MET A 119 -9.84 -7.57 -12.16
C MET A 119 -10.51 -8.43 -11.08
N ASP A 120 -11.24 -7.78 -10.16
CA ASP A 120 -11.96 -8.46 -9.09
C ASP A 120 -13.03 -7.53 -8.48
N PHE A 121 -13.92 -8.08 -7.66
CA PHE A 121 -14.91 -7.33 -6.90
C PHE A 121 -14.58 -7.26 -5.42
N VAL A 122 -14.79 -6.08 -4.84
CA VAL A 122 -14.81 -5.87 -3.40
C VAL A 122 -16.21 -5.47 -2.95
N HIS A 123 -16.66 -5.99 -1.82
CA HIS A 123 -17.98 -5.66 -1.25
C HIS A 123 -17.80 -4.80 0.00
N ASP A 124 -18.67 -3.81 0.15
CA ASP A 124 -18.76 -2.97 1.33
C ASP A 124 -20.20 -2.44 1.49
N PRO A 125 -20.69 -2.14 2.70
CA PRO A 125 -21.98 -1.53 2.88
C PRO A 125 -21.90 0.01 2.96
N LEU A 126 -22.99 0.68 2.58
CA LEU A 126 -23.25 2.06 2.99
C LEU A 126 -23.63 2.10 4.48
N PHE A 127 -23.61 3.30 5.05
CA PHE A 127 -24.04 3.54 6.45
C PHE A 127 -25.48 3.08 6.73
N ASP A 128 -26.35 3.17 5.74
CA ASP A 128 -27.75 2.71 5.81
C ASP A 128 -27.92 1.18 5.61
N GLY A 129 -26.82 0.44 5.48
CA GLY A 129 -26.81 -1.02 5.32
C GLY A 129 -26.93 -1.52 3.87
N ARG A 130 -27.20 -0.66 2.88
CA ARG A 130 -27.24 -1.06 1.47
C ARG A 130 -25.89 -1.54 1.01
N ARG A 131 -25.85 -2.71 0.38
CA ARG A 131 -24.60 -3.32 -0.09
C ARG A 131 -24.10 -2.63 -1.35
N LEU A 132 -22.81 -2.38 -1.38
CA LEU A 132 -22.07 -1.92 -2.54
C LEU A 132 -21.16 -3.02 -3.08
N ARG A 133 -20.97 -3.01 -4.37
CA ARG A 133 -19.93 -3.76 -5.07
C ARG A 133 -18.99 -2.76 -5.73
N VAL A 134 -17.71 -2.96 -5.56
CA VAL A 134 -16.68 -2.12 -6.15
C VAL A 134 -15.89 -2.96 -7.14
N LEU A 135 -16.01 -2.65 -8.44
CA LEU A 135 -15.15 -3.24 -9.45
C LEU A 135 -13.76 -2.62 -9.32
N THR A 136 -12.75 -3.47 -9.22
CA THR A 136 -11.35 -3.06 -9.13
C THR A 136 -10.56 -3.64 -10.29
N VAL A 137 -9.79 -2.80 -10.97
CA VAL A 137 -8.88 -3.21 -12.05
C VAL A 137 -7.52 -2.58 -11.83
N ILE A 138 -6.47 -3.38 -11.90
CA ILE A 138 -5.09 -2.92 -11.76
C ILE A 138 -4.22 -3.39 -12.92
N ASP A 139 -3.23 -2.59 -13.26
CA ASP A 139 -2.15 -3.00 -14.14
C ASP A 139 -1.13 -3.88 -13.40
N GLN A 140 -0.84 -5.05 -13.96
CA GLN A 140 0.09 -6.02 -13.34
C GLN A 140 1.55 -5.55 -13.38
N TRP A 141 1.92 -4.70 -14.32
CA TRP A 141 3.28 -4.19 -14.46
C TRP A 141 3.57 -3.02 -13.53
N SER A 142 2.82 -1.93 -13.66
CA SER A 142 3.01 -0.69 -12.90
C SER A 142 2.35 -0.70 -11.52
N ARG A 143 1.44 -1.65 -11.26
CA ARG A 143 0.55 -1.66 -10.07
C ARG A 143 -0.44 -0.49 -10.05
N GLU A 144 -0.59 0.20 -11.15
CA GLU A 144 -1.55 1.29 -11.31
C GLU A 144 -2.98 0.79 -11.09
N SER A 145 -3.73 1.54 -10.29
CA SER A 145 -5.17 1.32 -10.14
C SER A 145 -5.88 2.02 -11.29
N VAL A 146 -6.29 1.25 -12.30
CA VAL A 146 -6.90 1.79 -13.55
C VAL A 146 -8.38 2.06 -13.40
N ILE A 147 -9.12 1.16 -12.72
CA ILE A 147 -10.56 1.33 -12.43
C ILE A 147 -10.81 0.96 -10.97
N VAL A 148 -11.56 1.81 -10.26
CA VAL A 148 -12.19 1.49 -8.98
C VAL A 148 -13.57 2.14 -8.97
N GLU A 149 -14.59 1.37 -9.37
CA GLU A 149 -15.94 1.91 -9.57
C GLU A 149 -16.93 1.22 -8.62
N PRO A 150 -17.53 1.94 -7.66
CA PRO A 150 -18.59 1.43 -6.80
C PRO A 150 -19.97 1.55 -7.46
N ARG A 151 -20.77 0.47 -7.35
CA ARG A 151 -22.18 0.41 -7.76
C ARG A 151 -22.96 -0.48 -6.79
N PHE A 152 -24.28 -0.42 -6.84
CA PHE A 152 -25.14 -1.33 -6.07
C PHE A 152 -25.15 -2.74 -6.64
N SER A 153 -25.09 -2.86 -7.95
CA SER A 153 -25.06 -4.15 -8.66
C SER A 153 -24.22 -4.04 -9.93
N TYR A 154 -23.80 -5.19 -10.43
CA TYR A 154 -23.10 -5.33 -11.68
C TYR A 154 -23.70 -6.47 -12.49
N SER A 155 -23.87 -6.25 -13.78
CA SER A 155 -24.04 -7.28 -14.79
C SER A 155 -22.75 -7.41 -15.61
N GLY A 156 -22.60 -8.51 -16.35
CA GLY A 156 -21.47 -8.62 -17.27
C GLY A 156 -21.43 -7.53 -18.33
N GLN A 157 -22.59 -7.07 -18.79
CA GLN A 157 -22.72 -5.94 -19.71
C GLN A 157 -22.16 -4.64 -19.08
N ALA A 158 -22.50 -4.35 -17.82
CA ALA A 158 -21.99 -3.16 -17.12
C ALA A 158 -20.46 -3.20 -16.90
N VAL A 159 -19.88 -4.39 -16.75
CA VAL A 159 -18.42 -4.57 -16.71
C VAL A 159 -17.80 -4.30 -18.08
N ALA A 160 -18.38 -4.87 -19.15
CA ALA A 160 -17.93 -4.66 -20.53
C ALA A 160 -17.95 -3.18 -20.92
N GLU A 161 -19.00 -2.43 -20.57
CA GLU A 161 -19.12 -0.98 -20.83
C GLU A 161 -18.04 -0.17 -20.12
N LEU A 162 -17.73 -0.49 -18.87
CA LEU A 162 -16.65 0.20 -18.13
C LEU A 162 -15.28 -0.08 -18.74
N LEU A 163 -15.03 -1.33 -19.13
CA LEU A 163 -13.79 -1.71 -19.80
C LEU A 163 -13.69 -1.05 -21.18
N GLU A 164 -14.80 -0.99 -21.94
CA GLU A 164 -14.86 -0.33 -23.23
C GLU A 164 -14.49 1.14 -23.13
N HIS A 165 -15.10 1.84 -22.18
CA HIS A 165 -14.76 3.25 -21.93
C HIS A 165 -13.28 3.43 -21.60
N TRP A 166 -12.68 2.54 -20.80
CA TRP A 166 -11.27 2.61 -20.47
C TRP A 166 -10.38 2.27 -21.68
N VAL A 167 -10.72 1.23 -22.44
CA VAL A 167 -9.98 0.77 -23.62
C VAL A 167 -9.99 1.82 -24.73
N SER A 168 -11.10 2.55 -24.92
CA SER A 168 -11.20 3.60 -25.94
C SER A 168 -10.16 4.71 -25.79
N VAL A 169 -9.66 4.92 -24.56
CA VAL A 169 -8.63 5.94 -24.25
C VAL A 169 -7.23 5.35 -24.16
N ASN A 170 -7.11 4.12 -23.63
CA ASN A 170 -5.81 3.55 -23.23
C ASN A 170 -5.33 2.41 -24.13
N GLY A 171 -6.17 1.96 -25.09
CA GLY A 171 -5.90 0.78 -25.91
C GLY A 171 -6.25 -0.54 -25.22
N SER A 172 -6.36 -1.60 -26.02
CA SER A 172 -6.72 -2.93 -25.51
C SER A 172 -5.54 -3.61 -24.82
N PRO A 173 -5.75 -4.20 -23.62
CA PRO A 173 -4.75 -5.07 -23.01
C PRO A 173 -4.66 -6.41 -23.74
N VAL A 174 -3.53 -7.09 -23.62
CA VAL A 174 -3.38 -8.47 -24.16
C VAL A 174 -4.24 -9.45 -23.37
N SER A 175 -4.29 -9.27 -22.03
CA SER A 175 -5.12 -10.14 -21.19
C SER A 175 -5.59 -9.47 -19.91
N ILE A 176 -6.70 -9.98 -19.37
CA ILE A 176 -7.25 -9.62 -18.06
C ILE A 176 -7.40 -10.89 -17.22
N THR A 177 -6.72 -10.96 -16.09
CA THR A 177 -6.84 -12.07 -15.13
C THR A 177 -8.08 -11.85 -14.27
N VAL A 178 -8.98 -12.85 -14.22
CA VAL A 178 -10.26 -12.82 -13.51
C VAL A 178 -10.51 -14.13 -12.76
N ASP A 179 -11.41 -14.08 -11.77
CA ASP A 179 -11.98 -15.28 -11.17
C ASP A 179 -13.18 -15.80 -11.96
N HIS A 180 -13.87 -16.85 -11.44
CA HIS A 180 -15.06 -17.43 -12.07
C HIS A 180 -16.36 -16.77 -11.59
N GLY A 181 -16.35 -15.50 -11.22
CA GLY A 181 -17.57 -14.76 -10.91
C GLY A 181 -18.54 -14.75 -12.08
N THR A 182 -19.85 -14.76 -11.80
CA THR A 182 -20.91 -14.83 -12.81
C THR A 182 -20.86 -13.67 -13.81
N GLU A 183 -20.41 -12.51 -13.37
CA GLU A 183 -20.24 -11.34 -14.21
C GLU A 183 -19.08 -11.51 -15.20
N PHE A 184 -18.00 -12.19 -14.76
CA PHE A 184 -16.82 -12.43 -15.59
C PHE A 184 -16.96 -13.60 -16.57
N THR A 185 -17.87 -14.54 -16.25
CA THR A 185 -18.23 -15.66 -17.15
C THR A 185 -19.46 -15.36 -18.03
N SER A 186 -19.89 -14.10 -18.07
CA SER A 186 -21.06 -13.68 -18.82
C SER A 186 -20.77 -13.62 -20.33
N LYS A 187 -21.77 -13.99 -21.14
CA LYS A 187 -21.70 -13.88 -22.62
C LYS A 187 -21.39 -12.47 -23.10
N ALA A 188 -21.88 -11.44 -22.38
CA ALA A 188 -21.63 -10.05 -22.74
C ALA A 188 -20.16 -9.65 -22.60
N LEU A 189 -19.51 -10.06 -21.52
CA LEU A 189 -18.09 -9.79 -21.33
C LEU A 189 -17.21 -10.62 -22.27
N GLU A 190 -17.59 -11.87 -22.52
CA GLU A 190 -16.92 -12.76 -23.48
C GLU A 190 -16.97 -12.19 -24.90
N ALA A 191 -18.14 -11.74 -25.37
CA ALA A 191 -18.31 -11.08 -26.67
C ALA A 191 -17.45 -9.83 -26.80
N TRP A 192 -17.48 -8.95 -25.79
CA TRP A 192 -16.62 -7.76 -25.74
C TRP A 192 -15.12 -8.11 -25.82
N ALA A 193 -14.71 -9.11 -25.07
CA ALA A 193 -13.31 -9.54 -25.04
C ALA A 193 -12.86 -10.07 -26.40
N TRP A 194 -13.72 -10.83 -27.06
CA TRP A 194 -13.51 -11.33 -28.42
C TRP A 194 -13.37 -10.19 -29.43
N GLU A 195 -14.32 -9.25 -29.45
CA GLU A 195 -14.29 -8.09 -30.34
C GLU A 195 -13.06 -7.23 -30.20
N ARG A 196 -12.55 -7.09 -28.97
CA ARG A 196 -11.37 -6.28 -28.65
C ARG A 196 -10.04 -7.05 -28.69
N GLY A 197 -10.08 -8.36 -29.00
CA GLY A 197 -8.89 -9.20 -29.01
C GLY A 197 -8.25 -9.38 -27.63
N VAL A 198 -9.04 -9.25 -26.55
CA VAL A 198 -8.57 -9.34 -25.17
C VAL A 198 -8.77 -10.76 -24.65
N LYS A 199 -7.71 -11.37 -24.12
CA LYS A 199 -7.81 -12.70 -23.50
C LYS A 199 -8.29 -12.58 -22.04
N LEU A 200 -9.39 -13.24 -21.69
CA LEU A 200 -9.78 -13.44 -20.29
C LEU A 200 -9.02 -14.64 -19.73
N ASP A 201 -8.06 -14.37 -18.83
CA ASP A 201 -7.25 -15.40 -18.16
C ASP A 201 -7.92 -15.80 -16.84
N PHE A 202 -8.75 -16.85 -16.86
CA PHE A 202 -9.42 -17.36 -15.66
C PHE A 202 -8.43 -18.07 -14.74
N ILE A 203 -8.44 -17.68 -13.44
CA ILE A 203 -7.67 -18.40 -12.41
C ILE A 203 -8.25 -19.80 -12.21
N ARG A 204 -7.39 -20.75 -11.80
CA ARG A 204 -7.88 -22.10 -11.50
C ARG A 204 -8.76 -22.11 -10.26
N PRO A 205 -9.84 -22.93 -10.24
CA PRO A 205 -10.65 -23.10 -9.05
C PRO A 205 -9.80 -23.46 -7.81
N GLY A 206 -10.03 -22.76 -6.70
CA GLY A 206 -9.28 -22.95 -5.45
C GLY A 206 -7.83 -22.45 -5.44
N LYS A 207 -7.41 -21.67 -6.45
CA LYS A 207 -6.08 -21.06 -6.54
C LYS A 207 -6.11 -19.53 -6.58
N PRO A 208 -6.64 -18.85 -5.56
CA PRO A 208 -6.75 -17.40 -5.54
C PRO A 208 -5.39 -16.70 -5.68
N MET A 209 -4.29 -17.34 -5.24
CA MET A 209 -2.94 -16.80 -5.38
C MET A 209 -2.53 -16.49 -6.84
N GLU A 210 -3.21 -17.06 -7.84
CA GLU A 210 -2.97 -16.74 -9.26
C GLU A 210 -3.41 -15.31 -9.59
N ASN A 211 -4.34 -14.72 -8.80
CA ASN A 211 -4.73 -13.32 -8.88
C ASN A 211 -4.15 -12.46 -7.73
N GLY A 212 -2.97 -12.84 -7.21
CA GLY A 212 -2.38 -12.22 -6.02
C GLY A 212 -2.10 -10.72 -6.14
N HIS A 213 -2.04 -10.18 -7.37
CA HIS A 213 -1.88 -8.74 -7.59
C HIS A 213 -3.12 -7.97 -7.15
N ILE A 214 -4.30 -8.39 -7.62
CA ILE A 214 -5.56 -7.74 -7.27
C ILE A 214 -5.95 -8.02 -5.81
N GLU A 215 -5.70 -9.23 -5.28
CA GLU A 215 -5.94 -9.53 -3.87
C GLU A 215 -5.14 -8.59 -2.95
N SER A 216 -3.86 -8.39 -3.30
CA SER A 216 -3.00 -7.48 -2.57
C SER A 216 -3.46 -6.01 -2.67
N PHE A 217 -4.02 -5.60 -3.81
CA PHE A 217 -4.62 -4.29 -4.02
C PHE A 217 -5.90 -4.14 -3.19
N ASN A 218 -6.81 -5.10 -3.30
CA ASN A 218 -8.08 -5.11 -2.57
C ASN A 218 -7.88 -5.07 -1.05
N GLY A 219 -6.85 -5.78 -0.55
CA GLY A 219 -6.46 -5.68 0.85
C GLY A 219 -6.04 -4.26 1.26
N ARG A 220 -5.37 -3.50 0.38
CA ARG A 220 -5.01 -2.10 0.64
C ARG A 220 -6.20 -1.17 0.54
N LEU A 221 -7.05 -1.35 -0.46
CA LEU A 221 -8.31 -0.60 -0.59
C LEU A 221 -9.15 -0.75 0.69
N ARG A 222 -9.31 -1.98 1.19
CA ARG A 222 -9.99 -2.21 2.48
C ARG A 222 -9.31 -1.48 3.63
N ASP A 223 -8.02 -1.69 3.80
CA ASP A 223 -7.29 -1.21 4.96
C ASP A 223 -7.11 0.31 4.99
N GLU A 224 -6.98 0.94 3.83
CA GLU A 224 -6.57 2.34 3.70
C GLU A 224 -7.73 3.26 3.25
N CYS A 225 -8.84 2.69 2.75
CA CYS A 225 -10.02 3.44 2.31
C CYS A 225 -11.31 2.94 2.94
N LEU A 226 -11.71 1.68 2.69
CA LEU A 226 -13.03 1.20 3.07
C LEU A 226 -13.22 1.16 4.59
N ASN A 227 -12.27 0.58 5.32
CA ASN A 227 -12.36 0.42 6.79
C ASN A 227 -12.12 1.73 7.57
N VAL A 228 -11.67 2.81 6.93
CA VAL A 228 -11.39 4.09 7.60
C VAL A 228 -12.43 5.17 7.29
N ASN A 229 -13.34 4.90 6.34
CA ASN A 229 -14.41 5.81 5.96
C ASN A 229 -15.78 5.21 6.25
N GLN A 230 -16.75 6.06 6.57
CA GLN A 230 -18.17 5.76 6.50
C GLN A 230 -18.71 6.31 5.20
N PHE A 231 -19.53 5.53 4.48
CA PHE A 231 -20.09 5.90 3.18
C PHE A 231 -21.57 6.23 3.33
N LEU A 232 -21.95 7.48 3.16
CA LEU A 232 -23.32 7.95 3.38
C LEU A 232 -24.19 7.76 2.13
N SER A 233 -23.59 7.79 0.94
CA SER A 233 -24.27 7.61 -0.35
C SER A 233 -23.32 7.04 -1.40
N LEU A 234 -23.86 6.60 -2.54
CA LEU A 234 -23.05 6.15 -3.67
C LEU A 234 -22.15 7.27 -4.21
N ALA A 235 -22.64 8.53 -4.24
CA ALA A 235 -21.86 9.68 -4.67
C ALA A 235 -20.69 9.96 -3.72
N ASP A 236 -20.94 9.94 -2.40
CA ASP A 236 -19.91 10.06 -1.36
C ASP A 236 -18.86 8.95 -1.48
N THR A 237 -19.32 7.70 -1.73
CA THR A 237 -18.44 6.56 -1.95
C THR A 237 -17.52 6.76 -3.14
N LYS A 238 -18.08 7.18 -4.29
CA LYS A 238 -17.29 7.47 -5.51
C LYS A 238 -16.24 8.53 -5.26
N GLN A 239 -16.59 9.61 -4.60
CA GLN A 239 -15.67 10.70 -4.29
C GLN A 239 -14.50 10.25 -3.40
N LYS A 240 -14.80 9.54 -2.30
CA LYS A 240 -13.78 9.05 -1.35
C LYS A 240 -12.85 8.00 -1.97
N ILE A 241 -13.42 7.06 -2.71
CA ILE A 241 -12.65 6.02 -3.40
C ILE A 241 -11.76 6.63 -4.47
N GLU A 242 -12.27 7.58 -5.28
CA GLU A 242 -11.46 8.24 -6.31
C GLU A 242 -10.33 9.09 -5.71
N ALA A 243 -10.58 9.80 -4.60
CA ALA A 243 -9.52 10.51 -3.88
C ALA A 243 -8.43 9.56 -3.39
N TRP A 244 -8.82 8.39 -2.84
CA TRP A 244 -7.88 7.35 -2.44
C TRP A 244 -7.14 6.74 -3.64
N ARG A 245 -7.81 6.48 -4.77
CA ARG A 245 -7.19 5.94 -6.00
C ARG A 245 -6.10 6.87 -6.53
N ARG A 246 -6.37 8.19 -6.58
CA ARG A 246 -5.37 9.20 -6.96
C ARG A 246 -4.18 9.20 -6.02
N ASP A 247 -4.42 9.15 -4.71
CA ASP A 247 -3.36 9.05 -3.72
C ASP A 247 -2.54 7.76 -3.87
N TYR A 248 -3.22 6.63 -4.14
CA TYR A 248 -2.58 5.35 -4.37
C TYR A 248 -1.65 5.37 -5.59
N ASN A 249 -2.06 5.98 -6.69
CA ASN A 249 -1.27 6.06 -7.92
C ASN A 249 -0.13 7.09 -7.82
N ASN A 250 -0.37 8.25 -7.20
CA ASN A 250 0.52 9.40 -7.31
C ASN A 250 1.42 9.62 -6.08
N HIS A 251 1.01 9.16 -4.91
CA HIS A 251 1.74 9.47 -3.66
C HIS A 251 2.19 8.24 -2.87
N ARG A 252 1.49 7.12 -3.03
CA ARG A 252 1.76 5.93 -2.22
C ARG A 252 3.00 5.17 -2.68
N PRO A 253 4.06 5.01 -1.84
CA PRO A 253 5.25 4.25 -2.21
C PRO A 253 4.97 2.73 -2.24
N HIS A 254 5.42 2.05 -3.30
CA HIS A 254 5.28 0.61 -3.51
C HIS A 254 6.62 -0.11 -3.38
N SER A 255 6.72 -1.04 -2.43
CA SER A 255 7.97 -1.80 -2.22
C SER A 255 8.35 -2.67 -3.42
N SER A 256 7.35 -3.19 -4.16
CA SER A 256 7.56 -3.96 -5.39
C SER A 256 8.08 -3.13 -6.57
N LEU A 257 7.92 -1.81 -6.51
CA LEU A 257 8.39 -0.84 -7.51
C LEU A 257 9.63 -0.06 -7.04
N GLY A 258 10.39 -0.60 -6.07
CA GLY A 258 11.54 0.10 -5.51
C GLY A 258 11.19 1.36 -4.72
N HIS A 259 10.01 1.38 -4.10
CA HIS A 259 9.43 2.52 -3.37
C HIS A 259 8.99 3.70 -4.25
N LEU A 260 8.91 3.52 -5.55
CA LEU A 260 8.24 4.46 -6.44
C LEU A 260 6.71 4.35 -6.30
N THR A 261 6.00 5.40 -6.69
CA THR A 261 4.56 5.30 -6.95
C THR A 261 4.31 4.64 -8.31
N PRO A 262 3.11 4.14 -8.60
CA PRO A 262 2.77 3.65 -9.93
C PRO A 262 3.10 4.64 -11.04
N GLU A 263 2.71 5.91 -10.88
CA GLU A 263 2.97 6.99 -11.85
C GLU A 263 4.47 7.26 -12.04
N GLU A 264 5.25 7.39 -10.95
CA GLU A 264 6.70 7.55 -11.01
C GLU A 264 7.37 6.36 -11.72
N TYR A 265 6.85 5.14 -11.48
CA TYR A 265 7.38 3.94 -12.10
C TYR A 265 7.14 3.93 -13.61
N VAL A 266 5.94 4.32 -14.05
CA VAL A 266 5.61 4.47 -15.48
C VAL A 266 6.51 5.52 -16.11
N ALA A 267 6.54 6.75 -15.60
CA ALA A 267 7.33 7.84 -16.15
C ALA A 267 8.83 7.50 -16.26
N ARG A 268 9.37 6.80 -15.27
CA ARG A 268 10.78 6.39 -15.28
C ARG A 268 11.10 5.36 -16.38
N ASN A 269 10.18 4.46 -16.69
CA ASN A 269 10.42 3.41 -17.66
C ASN A 269 10.09 3.85 -19.09
N ASP A 270 9.13 4.76 -19.27
CA ASP A 270 8.84 5.38 -20.56
C ASP A 270 10.06 6.22 -21.03
N ASN A 271 10.67 7.03 -20.16
CA ASN A 271 11.89 7.76 -20.44
C ASN A 271 13.08 6.83 -20.81
N ARG A 272 13.18 5.65 -20.19
CA ARG A 272 14.21 4.66 -20.54
C ARG A 272 14.00 4.04 -21.91
N ALA A 273 12.76 3.79 -22.29
CA ALA A 273 12.43 3.25 -23.61
C ALA A 273 12.79 4.25 -24.72
N THR A 274 12.50 5.54 -24.51
CA THR A 274 12.83 6.62 -25.44
C THR A 274 14.36 6.77 -25.62
N LEU A 275 15.12 6.84 -24.50
CA LEU A 275 16.59 6.94 -24.54
C LEU A 275 17.26 5.74 -25.20
N ASN A 276 16.71 4.54 -25.01
CA ASN A 276 17.24 3.34 -25.69
C ASN A 276 16.93 3.35 -27.19
N ALA A 277 15.77 3.85 -27.62
CA ALA A 277 15.42 3.97 -29.03
C ALA A 277 16.34 4.99 -29.76
N GLU A 278 16.70 6.10 -29.12
CA GLU A 278 17.63 7.10 -29.65
C GLU A 278 19.05 6.55 -29.80
N ASN A 279 19.52 5.72 -28.84
CA ASN A 279 20.87 5.13 -28.89
C ASN A 279 21.02 4.00 -29.92
N PHE A 280 19.97 3.46 -30.48
CA PHE A 280 19.99 2.44 -31.54
C PHE A 280 19.90 3.06 -32.96
N GLN A 281 19.72 4.38 -33.07
CA GLN A 281 19.69 5.12 -34.36
C GLN A 281 21.02 5.77 -34.73
N HIS A 282 22.04 5.56 -33.94
CA HIS A 282 23.45 5.94 -34.19
C HIS A 282 24.32 4.69 -34.27
#